data_a1049bd2f89fc929810979426e9c82b7
#
_entry.id   a1049bd2f89fc929810979426e9c82b7
#
_cell.length_a   1.000
_cell.length_b   1.000
_cell.length_c   1.000
_cell.angle_alpha   90.00
_cell.angle_beta   90.00
_cell.angle_gamma   90.00
#
_symmetry.space_group_name_H-M   'P 1'
#
loop_
_entity.id
_entity.type
_entity.pdbx_description
1 polymer ?
#
loop_
_entity_poly.entity_id
_entity_poly.type
_entity_poly.pdbx_seq_one_letter_code
_entity_poly.pdbx_strand_id
1 'polypeptide(L)'
;MKPLLVTMGDACGIGPEIIAKAWAMGELGGAVICADMAVMRRALAAVGRSCPVASLPTPGSLDEVPPGAMPVWHPSGLAPGLVDLPLGEVQARAGAAAAACIEAAVAEVMAGRAGGLVTAPIHKEALSAAGVAYPGHTEMLQALAAKAVHLDTPPPVRMMLANDELRVVLVTIHMALRRAIESIDTPGVLQTIRLTHLA
;
A
#
# COMPACT_ATOMS: atom_id res chain seq x y z
N MET A 1 1.92 -16.22 12.48
CA MET A 1 2.47 -14.85 12.23
C MET A 1 1.37 -14.06 11.53
N LYS A 2 1.17 -12.76 11.84
CA LYS A 2 0.18 -11.94 11.11
C LYS A 2 0.69 -11.67 9.70
N PRO A 3 -0.15 -11.78 8.64
CA PRO A 3 0.29 -11.52 7.28
C PRO A 3 0.64 -10.06 7.05
N LEU A 4 1.54 -9.79 6.11
CA LEU A 4 1.68 -8.47 5.50
C LEU A 4 0.61 -8.32 4.41
N LEU A 5 0.02 -7.13 4.29
CA LEU A 5 -0.93 -6.81 3.22
C LEU A 5 -0.22 -6.02 2.12
N VAL A 6 -0.35 -6.48 0.88
CA VAL A 6 0.22 -5.80 -0.29
C VAL A 6 -0.93 -5.25 -1.14
N THR A 7 -1.11 -3.93 -1.17
CA THR A 7 -2.16 -3.32 -1.99
C THR A 7 -1.76 -3.25 -3.46
N MET A 8 -2.70 -3.51 -4.37
CA MET A 8 -2.42 -3.61 -5.82
C MET A 8 -1.97 -2.29 -6.48
N GLY A 9 -2.21 -1.15 -5.83
CA GLY A 9 -1.97 0.16 -6.44
C GLY A 9 -2.95 0.47 -7.57
N ASP A 10 -2.48 1.21 -8.57
CA ASP A 10 -3.28 1.52 -9.75
C ASP A 10 -3.50 0.27 -10.62
N ALA A 11 -4.75 -0.13 -10.81
CA ALA A 11 -5.12 -1.28 -11.62
C ALA A 11 -4.78 -1.12 -13.13
N CYS A 12 -4.63 0.12 -13.61
CA CYS A 12 -4.21 0.45 -14.98
C CYS A 12 -2.71 0.70 -15.10
N GLY A 13 -1.98 0.71 -13.99
CA GLY A 13 -0.55 0.96 -13.91
C GLY A 13 0.28 -0.30 -13.73
N ILE A 14 1.53 -0.10 -13.30
CA ILE A 14 2.54 -1.16 -13.14
C ILE A 14 2.38 -1.98 -11.84
N GLY A 15 1.58 -1.49 -10.86
CA GLY A 15 1.44 -2.11 -9.54
C GLY A 15 1.12 -3.61 -9.57
N PRO A 16 0.05 -4.04 -10.25
CA PRO A 16 -0.31 -5.46 -10.35
C PRO A 16 0.80 -6.32 -10.98
N GLU A 17 1.51 -5.79 -12.00
CA GLU A 17 2.62 -6.48 -12.66
C GLU A 17 3.83 -6.67 -11.73
N ILE A 18 4.18 -5.65 -10.95
CA ILE A 18 5.28 -5.74 -9.97
C ILE A 18 4.95 -6.82 -8.93
N ILE A 19 3.72 -6.85 -8.42
CA ILE A 19 3.28 -7.87 -7.46
C ILE A 19 3.34 -9.26 -8.09
N ALA A 20 2.87 -9.42 -9.33
CA ALA A 20 2.92 -10.70 -10.04
C ALA A 20 4.36 -11.20 -10.25
N LYS A 21 5.30 -10.30 -10.56
CA LYS A 21 6.74 -10.62 -10.68
C LYS A 21 7.33 -11.02 -9.33
N ALA A 22 7.10 -10.25 -8.27
CA ALA A 22 7.60 -10.55 -6.93
C ALA A 22 7.05 -11.90 -6.41
N TRP A 23 5.76 -12.18 -6.67
CA TRP A 23 5.18 -13.47 -6.37
C TRP A 23 5.87 -14.61 -7.12
N ALA A 24 6.10 -14.43 -8.42
CA ALA A 24 6.77 -15.42 -9.27
C ALA A 24 8.22 -15.71 -8.85
N MET A 25 8.87 -14.76 -8.18
CA MET A 25 10.22 -14.87 -7.62
C MET A 25 10.24 -15.47 -6.21
N GLY A 26 9.07 -15.68 -5.58
CA GLY A 26 8.97 -16.19 -4.21
C GLY A 26 9.21 -15.15 -3.12
N GLU A 27 9.27 -13.85 -3.47
CA GLU A 27 9.58 -12.74 -2.55
C GLU A 27 8.39 -12.34 -1.65
N LEU A 28 7.19 -12.85 -1.91
CA LEU A 28 5.97 -12.48 -1.17
C LEU A 28 5.48 -13.58 -0.21
N GLY A 29 6.40 -14.38 0.33
CA GLY A 29 6.05 -15.41 1.31
C GLY A 29 5.37 -14.82 2.56
N GLY A 30 4.20 -15.35 2.93
CA GLY A 30 3.44 -14.87 4.08
C GLY A 30 2.69 -13.55 3.89
N ALA A 31 2.65 -13.02 2.66
CA ALA A 31 1.87 -11.84 2.31
C ALA A 31 0.50 -12.20 1.71
N VAL A 32 -0.48 -11.34 1.90
CA VAL A 32 -1.80 -11.39 1.27
C VAL A 32 -1.97 -10.17 0.36
N ILE A 33 -2.38 -10.41 -0.88
CA ILE A 33 -2.57 -9.34 -1.85
C ILE A 33 -3.98 -8.77 -1.70
N CYS A 34 -4.08 -7.49 -1.34
CA CYS A 34 -5.31 -6.73 -1.27
C CYS A 34 -5.62 -6.12 -2.66
N ALA A 35 -6.48 -6.80 -3.44
CA ALA A 35 -6.63 -6.50 -4.86
C ALA A 35 -7.94 -7.02 -5.47
N ASP A 36 -8.22 -6.57 -6.69
CA ASP A 36 -9.17 -7.24 -7.57
C ASP A 36 -8.55 -8.52 -8.16
N MET A 37 -9.28 -9.63 -8.02
CA MET A 37 -8.80 -10.95 -8.47
C MET A 37 -8.59 -11.04 -9.98
N ALA A 38 -9.46 -10.41 -10.78
CA ALA A 38 -9.35 -10.46 -12.24
C ALA A 38 -8.15 -9.63 -12.73
N VAL A 39 -7.89 -8.49 -12.07
CA VAL A 39 -6.68 -7.68 -12.31
C VAL A 39 -5.42 -8.49 -12.00
N MET A 40 -5.37 -9.22 -10.88
CA MET A 40 -4.19 -10.04 -10.55
C MET A 40 -4.00 -11.22 -11.50
N ARG A 41 -5.09 -11.86 -11.96
CA ARG A 41 -4.99 -12.91 -13.01
C ARG A 41 -4.45 -12.34 -14.32
N ARG A 42 -4.92 -11.16 -14.75
CA ARG A 42 -4.39 -10.45 -15.93
C ARG A 42 -2.89 -10.17 -15.77
N ALA A 43 -2.48 -9.67 -14.59
CA ALA A 43 -1.07 -9.36 -14.31
C ALA A 43 -0.18 -10.60 -14.33
N LEU A 44 -0.61 -11.72 -13.75
CA LEU A 44 0.12 -12.99 -13.81
C LEU A 44 0.28 -13.48 -15.26
N ALA A 45 -0.78 -13.40 -16.07
CA ALA A 45 -0.71 -13.74 -17.49
C ALA A 45 0.27 -12.82 -18.25
N ALA A 46 0.27 -11.52 -17.97
CA ALA A 46 1.17 -10.55 -18.60
C ALA A 46 2.66 -10.83 -18.30
N VAL A 47 2.99 -11.37 -17.13
CA VAL A 47 4.36 -11.79 -16.78
C VAL A 47 4.69 -13.22 -17.16
N GLY A 48 3.83 -13.86 -17.97
CA GLY A 48 4.05 -15.23 -18.46
C GLY A 48 3.95 -16.31 -17.37
N ARG A 49 3.18 -16.05 -16.31
CA ARG A 49 2.97 -17.00 -15.20
C ARG A 49 1.55 -17.51 -15.17
N SER A 50 1.43 -18.83 -15.04
CA SER A 50 0.17 -19.51 -14.81
C SER A 50 0.20 -20.10 -13.40
N CYS A 51 -0.38 -19.38 -12.45
CA CYS A 51 -0.62 -19.90 -11.11
C CYS A 51 -2.07 -19.62 -10.69
N PRO A 52 -2.67 -20.46 -9.85
CA PRO A 52 -3.98 -20.22 -9.29
C PRO A 52 -3.99 -18.94 -8.45
N VAL A 53 -5.11 -18.23 -8.48
CA VAL A 53 -5.37 -17.10 -7.56
C VAL A 53 -6.44 -17.56 -6.58
N ALA A 54 -6.07 -17.69 -5.32
CA ALA A 54 -6.97 -18.09 -4.24
C ALA A 54 -7.67 -16.85 -3.66
N SER A 55 -9.01 -16.91 -3.59
CA SER A 55 -9.80 -15.87 -2.93
C SER A 55 -9.82 -16.12 -1.43
N LEU A 56 -9.48 -15.11 -0.65
CA LEU A 56 -9.56 -15.16 0.80
C LEU A 56 -10.78 -14.38 1.29
N PRO A 57 -11.57 -14.94 2.24
CA PRO A 57 -12.67 -14.21 2.87
C PRO A 57 -12.14 -13.10 3.79
N THR A 58 -11.00 -13.34 4.43
CA THR A 58 -10.28 -12.37 5.28
C THR A 58 -8.78 -12.52 5.09
N PRO A 59 -7.98 -11.48 5.41
CA PRO A 59 -6.51 -11.61 5.35
C PRO A 59 -5.94 -12.68 6.29
N GLY A 60 -6.68 -13.02 7.36
CA GLY A 60 -6.25 -14.03 8.33
C GLY A 60 -6.36 -15.47 7.84
N SER A 61 -7.06 -15.73 6.74
CA SER A 61 -7.29 -17.08 6.19
C SER A 61 -6.12 -17.58 5.31
N LEU A 62 -4.91 -17.09 5.51
CA LEU A 62 -3.75 -17.49 4.69
C LEU A 62 -3.46 -18.99 4.72
N ASP A 63 -3.72 -19.65 5.84
CA ASP A 63 -3.51 -21.10 5.99
C ASP A 63 -4.48 -21.94 5.14
N GLU A 64 -5.56 -21.36 4.61
CA GLU A 64 -6.52 -22.00 3.73
C GLU A 64 -6.08 -21.98 2.25
N VAL A 65 -4.98 -21.30 1.94
CA VAL A 65 -4.51 -21.12 0.57
C VAL A 65 -3.81 -22.38 0.06
N PRO A 66 -4.23 -22.97 -1.07
CA PRO A 66 -3.53 -24.10 -1.68
C PRO A 66 -2.07 -23.75 -2.00
N PRO A 67 -1.15 -24.72 -1.87
CA PRO A 67 0.24 -24.52 -2.26
C PRO A 67 0.39 -24.01 -3.69
N GLY A 68 1.20 -22.96 -3.88
CA GLY A 68 1.45 -22.36 -5.19
C GLY A 68 0.35 -21.42 -5.70
N ALA A 69 -0.75 -21.23 -4.95
CA ALA A 69 -1.77 -20.25 -5.29
C ALA A 69 -1.44 -18.88 -4.68
N MET A 70 -1.60 -17.81 -5.47
CA MET A 70 -1.47 -16.43 -4.99
C MET A 70 -2.66 -16.09 -4.09
N PRO A 71 -2.44 -15.74 -2.81
CA PRO A 71 -3.52 -15.35 -1.90
C PRO A 71 -4.00 -13.93 -2.20
N VAL A 72 -5.26 -13.79 -2.60
CA VAL A 72 -5.87 -12.48 -2.88
C VAL A 72 -7.08 -12.30 -1.97
N TRP A 73 -7.03 -11.26 -1.17
CA TRP A 73 -8.18 -10.73 -0.46
C TRP A 73 -8.79 -9.60 -1.27
N HIS A 74 -10.04 -9.78 -1.68
CA HIS A 74 -10.81 -8.79 -2.42
C HIS A 74 -11.63 -7.97 -1.43
N PRO A 75 -11.23 -6.72 -1.10
CA PRO A 75 -11.97 -5.91 -0.14
C PRO A 75 -13.35 -5.54 -0.68
N SER A 76 -14.32 -5.42 0.23
CA SER A 76 -15.66 -4.93 -0.13
C SER A 76 -15.57 -3.50 -0.68
N GLY A 77 -16.37 -3.20 -1.69
CA GLY A 77 -16.45 -1.86 -2.28
C GLY A 77 -15.60 -1.64 -3.53
N LEU A 78 -14.84 -2.64 -4.00
CA LEU A 78 -14.21 -2.56 -5.31
C LEU A 78 -15.27 -2.62 -6.42
N ALA A 79 -15.22 -1.65 -7.33
CA ALA A 79 -16.12 -1.64 -8.49
C ALA A 79 -15.82 -2.83 -9.43
N PRO A 80 -16.83 -3.51 -9.98
CA PRO A 80 -16.62 -4.59 -10.95
C PRO A 80 -15.99 -4.06 -12.25
N GLY A 81 -15.34 -4.94 -13.02
CA GLY A 81 -14.80 -4.61 -14.34
C GLY A 81 -13.57 -3.72 -14.33
N LEU A 82 -12.77 -3.77 -13.28
CA LEU A 82 -11.45 -3.09 -13.25
C LEU A 82 -10.48 -3.70 -14.27
N VAL A 83 -10.63 -4.98 -14.56
CA VAL A 83 -9.81 -5.70 -15.54
C VAL A 83 -10.03 -5.21 -16.97
N ASP A 84 -11.19 -4.63 -17.28
CA ASP A 84 -11.55 -4.13 -18.61
C ASP A 84 -11.04 -2.71 -18.87
N LEU A 85 -10.51 -2.04 -17.86
CA LEU A 85 -9.96 -0.70 -18.00
C LEU A 85 -8.68 -0.71 -18.84
N PRO A 86 -8.47 0.30 -19.70
CA PRO A 86 -7.29 0.41 -20.54
C PRO A 86 -6.04 0.62 -19.67
N LEU A 87 -4.96 -0.14 -19.99
CA LEU A 87 -3.68 0.00 -19.33
C LEU A 87 -2.96 1.27 -19.76
N GLY A 88 -2.24 1.89 -18.84
CA GLY A 88 -1.45 3.09 -19.09
C GLY A 88 -2.25 4.39 -19.21
N GLU A 89 -3.55 4.35 -18.95
CA GLU A 89 -4.42 5.51 -18.96
C GLU A 89 -4.89 5.89 -17.56
N VAL A 90 -5.10 7.20 -17.34
CA VAL A 90 -5.65 7.72 -16.09
C VAL A 90 -7.14 7.37 -16.01
N GLN A 91 -7.49 6.54 -15.03
CA GLN A 91 -8.85 6.07 -14.81
C GLN A 91 -9.33 6.34 -13.38
N ALA A 92 -10.37 7.14 -13.20
CA ALA A 92 -10.93 7.44 -11.88
C ALA A 92 -11.34 6.16 -11.13
N ARG A 93 -11.87 5.15 -11.83
CA ARG A 93 -12.26 3.85 -11.24
C ARG A 93 -11.05 3.09 -10.70
N ALA A 94 -9.89 3.15 -11.38
CA ALA A 94 -8.65 2.54 -10.89
C ALA A 94 -8.10 3.30 -9.67
N GLY A 95 -8.20 4.64 -9.66
CA GLY A 95 -7.87 5.47 -8.51
C GLY A 95 -8.75 5.17 -7.29
N ALA A 96 -10.06 5.07 -7.48
CA ALA A 96 -11.00 4.68 -6.42
C ALA A 96 -10.68 3.29 -5.84
N ALA A 97 -10.38 2.33 -6.71
CA ALA A 97 -10.01 0.98 -6.29
C ALA A 97 -8.69 0.93 -5.51
N ALA A 98 -7.69 1.71 -5.94
CA ALA A 98 -6.42 1.82 -5.21
C ALA A 98 -6.65 2.39 -3.79
N ALA A 99 -7.45 3.44 -3.66
CA ALA A 99 -7.82 4.02 -2.37
C ALA A 99 -8.57 3.01 -1.48
N ALA A 100 -9.56 2.32 -2.03
CA ALA A 100 -10.34 1.31 -1.29
C ALA A 100 -9.46 0.17 -0.76
N CYS A 101 -8.48 -0.31 -1.55
CA CYS A 101 -7.52 -1.30 -1.09
C CYS A 101 -6.66 -0.79 0.07
N ILE A 102 -6.20 0.48 0.01
CA ILE A 102 -5.40 1.08 1.06
C ILE A 102 -6.24 1.25 2.34
N GLU A 103 -7.45 1.78 2.23
CA GLU A 103 -8.37 1.97 3.36
C GLU A 103 -8.68 0.66 4.07
N ALA A 104 -9.02 -0.38 3.30
CA ALA A 104 -9.31 -1.70 3.83
C ALA A 104 -8.08 -2.31 4.51
N ALA A 105 -6.90 -2.22 3.90
CA ALA A 105 -5.67 -2.75 4.46
C ALA A 105 -5.24 -2.01 5.74
N VAL A 106 -5.37 -0.68 5.78
CA VAL A 106 -5.11 0.10 7.00
C VAL A 106 -6.05 -0.33 8.12
N ALA A 107 -7.34 -0.54 7.84
CA ALA A 107 -8.30 -1.01 8.85
C ALA A 107 -7.90 -2.36 9.46
N GLU A 108 -7.40 -3.31 8.65
CA GLU A 108 -6.91 -4.60 9.13
C GLU A 108 -5.63 -4.47 9.99
N VAL A 109 -4.70 -3.62 9.57
CA VAL A 109 -3.46 -3.35 10.34
C VAL A 109 -3.79 -2.68 11.67
N MET A 110 -4.61 -1.63 11.66
CA MET A 110 -4.99 -0.90 12.86
C MET A 110 -5.82 -1.74 13.84
N ALA A 111 -6.59 -2.70 13.33
CA ALA A 111 -7.29 -3.69 14.15
C ALA A 111 -6.38 -4.83 14.67
N GLY A 112 -5.09 -4.80 14.31
CA GLY A 112 -4.12 -5.82 14.72
C GLY A 112 -4.31 -7.19 14.07
N ARG A 113 -5.06 -7.28 12.96
CA ARG A 113 -5.28 -8.53 12.19
C ARG A 113 -4.20 -8.74 11.12
N ALA A 114 -3.50 -7.70 10.70
CA ALA A 114 -2.33 -7.79 9.82
C ALA A 114 -1.08 -7.22 10.50
N GLY A 115 0.10 -7.65 10.05
CA GLY A 115 1.39 -7.24 10.60
C GLY A 115 1.91 -5.92 10.07
N GLY A 116 1.43 -5.51 8.90
CA GLY A 116 1.84 -4.28 8.23
C GLY A 116 1.27 -4.17 6.82
N LEU A 117 1.55 -3.04 6.18
CA LEU A 117 1.08 -2.70 4.84
C LEU A 117 2.26 -2.40 3.91
N VAL A 118 2.25 -3.00 2.74
CA VAL A 118 3.13 -2.70 1.61
C VAL A 118 2.28 -2.13 0.49
N THR A 119 2.67 -1.00 -0.09
CA THR A 119 1.88 -0.33 -1.13
C THR A 119 2.56 -0.43 -2.49
N ALA A 120 1.86 -0.95 -3.50
CA ALA A 120 2.27 -0.80 -4.89
C ALA A 120 1.96 0.62 -5.39
N PRO A 121 2.61 1.08 -6.49
CA PRO A 121 2.44 2.45 -6.98
C PRO A 121 0.99 2.83 -7.29
N ILE A 122 0.59 4.02 -6.87
CA ILE A 122 -0.69 4.65 -7.22
C ILE A 122 -0.47 5.75 -8.25
N HIS A 123 -1.53 6.10 -8.98
CA HIS A 123 -1.53 7.23 -9.90
C HIS A 123 -2.25 8.43 -9.26
N LYS A 124 -1.52 9.52 -9.00
CA LYS A 124 -2.06 10.69 -8.28
C LYS A 124 -3.23 11.36 -9.00
N GLU A 125 -3.15 11.46 -10.33
CA GLU A 125 -4.26 12.02 -11.13
C GLU A 125 -5.48 11.09 -11.12
N ALA A 126 -5.30 9.77 -11.12
CA ALA A 126 -6.39 8.81 -11.00
C ALA A 126 -7.09 8.90 -9.62
N LEU A 127 -6.32 9.06 -8.54
CA LEU A 127 -6.87 9.34 -7.21
C LEU A 127 -7.66 10.65 -7.18
N SER A 128 -7.09 11.72 -7.72
CA SER A 128 -7.76 13.02 -7.81
C SER A 128 -9.05 12.96 -8.64
N ALA A 129 -9.02 12.26 -9.78
CA ALA A 129 -10.20 12.05 -10.62
C ALA A 129 -11.28 11.20 -9.93
N ALA A 130 -10.89 10.36 -8.98
CA ALA A 130 -11.81 9.60 -8.12
C ALA A 130 -12.36 10.42 -6.94
N GLY A 131 -11.96 11.68 -6.77
CA GLY A 131 -12.36 12.52 -5.65
C GLY A 131 -11.63 12.20 -4.33
N VAL A 132 -10.54 11.45 -4.38
CA VAL A 132 -9.73 11.13 -3.20
C VAL A 132 -8.87 12.34 -2.83
N ALA A 133 -9.05 12.86 -1.63
CA ALA A 133 -8.49 14.14 -1.18
C ALA A 133 -7.01 14.07 -0.74
N TYR A 134 -6.32 12.97 -0.98
CA TYR A 134 -4.93 12.79 -0.53
C TYR A 134 -3.95 12.91 -1.70
N PRO A 135 -2.85 13.68 -1.57
CA PRO A 135 -1.87 13.86 -2.64
C PRO A 135 -0.97 12.63 -2.86
N GLY A 136 -0.97 11.69 -1.92
CA GLY A 136 -0.15 10.47 -2.00
C GLY A 136 -0.37 9.51 -0.83
N HIS A 137 0.44 8.45 -0.80
CA HIS A 137 0.36 7.41 0.25
C HIS A 137 0.59 7.97 1.65
N THR A 138 1.62 8.78 1.84
CA THR A 138 2.02 9.26 3.18
C THR A 138 0.90 9.99 3.89
N GLU A 139 0.30 10.96 3.21
CA GLU A 139 -0.79 11.77 3.75
C GLU A 139 -2.05 10.94 3.96
N MET A 140 -2.35 10.03 3.03
CA MET A 140 -3.48 9.12 3.15
C MET A 140 -3.32 8.17 4.33
N LEU A 141 -2.18 7.50 4.46
CA LEU A 141 -1.90 6.57 5.56
C LEU A 141 -1.92 7.28 6.92
N GLN A 142 -1.33 8.47 7.01
CA GLN A 142 -1.33 9.28 8.22
C GLN A 142 -2.76 9.64 8.65
N ALA A 143 -3.59 10.10 7.72
CA ALA A 143 -4.98 10.48 7.99
C ALA A 143 -5.84 9.27 8.39
N LEU A 144 -5.69 8.14 7.69
CA LEU A 144 -6.41 6.90 8.00
C LEU A 144 -6.01 6.33 9.36
N ALA A 145 -4.72 6.35 9.71
CA ALA A 145 -4.24 5.92 11.02
C ALA A 145 -4.80 6.80 12.14
N ALA A 146 -4.78 8.14 11.96
CA ALA A 146 -5.38 9.08 12.91
C ALA A 146 -6.86 8.80 13.13
N LYS A 147 -7.61 8.63 12.04
CA LYS A 147 -9.05 8.31 12.09
C LYS A 147 -9.32 7.01 12.84
N ALA A 148 -8.51 5.97 12.61
CA ALA A 148 -8.69 4.67 13.24
C ALA A 148 -8.51 4.70 14.77
N VAL A 149 -7.72 5.63 15.30
CA VAL A 149 -7.49 5.82 16.74
C VAL A 149 -8.18 7.07 17.29
N HIS A 150 -9.13 7.63 16.54
CA HIS A 150 -9.95 8.79 16.93
C HIS A 150 -9.14 10.03 17.36
N LEU A 151 -8.04 10.31 16.65
CA LEU A 151 -7.26 11.54 16.85
C LEU A 151 -7.76 12.65 15.94
N ASP A 152 -8.04 13.83 16.51
CA ASP A 152 -8.44 15.03 15.76
C ASP A 152 -7.29 15.58 14.91
N THR A 153 -6.06 15.41 15.38
CA THR A 153 -4.84 15.83 14.67
C THR A 153 -4.00 14.63 14.30
N PRO A 154 -3.65 14.46 13.01
CA PRO A 154 -2.80 13.34 12.58
C PRO A 154 -1.46 13.35 13.32
N PRO A 155 -1.00 12.19 13.83
CA PRO A 155 0.28 12.10 14.51
C PRO A 155 1.42 12.40 13.54
N PRO A 156 2.55 12.94 14.01
CA PRO A 156 3.69 13.18 13.16
C PRO A 156 4.23 11.84 12.63
N VAL A 157 4.52 11.81 11.33
CA VAL A 157 5.15 10.65 10.65
C VAL A 157 6.54 11.01 10.19
N ARG A 158 7.38 10.02 10.01
CA ARG A 158 8.73 10.18 9.45
C ARG A 158 8.95 9.13 8.35
N MET A 159 9.68 9.55 7.32
CA MET A 159 10.15 8.63 6.29
C MET A 159 11.46 8.01 6.74
N MET A 160 11.54 6.69 6.66
CA MET A 160 12.77 5.94 6.87
C MET A 160 13.20 5.28 5.56
N LEU A 161 14.45 5.46 5.20
CA LEU A 161 15.12 4.70 4.15
C LEU A 161 16.03 3.68 4.84
N ALA A 162 15.90 2.42 4.47
CA ALA A 162 16.64 1.35 5.14
C ALA A 162 17.16 0.33 4.13
N ASN A 163 18.34 -0.19 4.43
CA ASN A 163 18.90 -1.41 3.87
C ASN A 163 19.50 -2.26 5.01
N ASP A 164 20.23 -3.30 4.69
CA ASP A 164 20.81 -4.20 5.70
C ASP A 164 21.88 -3.53 6.58
N GLU A 165 22.53 -2.48 6.06
CA GLU A 165 23.67 -1.81 6.71
C GLU A 165 23.27 -0.50 7.40
N LEU A 166 22.26 0.23 6.85
CA LEU A 166 21.96 1.59 7.27
C LEU A 166 20.47 1.87 7.28
N ARG A 167 20.02 2.58 8.31
CA ARG A 167 18.67 3.15 8.43
C ARG A 167 18.78 4.66 8.62
N VAL A 168 18.16 5.41 7.71
CA VAL A 168 18.14 6.88 7.72
C VAL A 168 16.73 7.37 7.89
N VAL A 169 16.47 8.16 8.93
CA VAL A 169 15.16 8.79 9.16
C VAL A 169 15.26 10.27 8.86
N LEU A 170 14.36 10.76 8.03
CA LEU A 170 14.42 12.12 7.49
C LEU A 170 13.71 13.11 8.43
N VAL A 171 14.40 14.20 8.78
CA VAL A 171 13.81 15.32 9.53
C VAL A 171 12.95 16.18 8.60
N THR A 172 13.43 16.42 7.38
CA THR A 172 12.75 17.22 6.35
C THR A 172 12.61 16.43 5.06
N ILE A 173 11.50 16.61 4.34
CA ILE A 173 11.20 15.95 3.05
C ILE A 173 10.54 16.95 2.09
N HIS A 174 10.71 16.74 0.78
CA HIS A 174 9.99 17.43 -0.30
C HIS A 174 10.03 18.97 -0.25
N MET A 175 11.18 19.56 0.09
CA MET A 175 11.36 21.00 0.09
C MET A 175 12.70 21.42 -0.54
N ALA A 176 12.82 22.68 -0.93
CA ALA A 176 14.06 23.23 -1.46
C ALA A 176 15.16 23.16 -0.38
N LEU A 177 16.41 22.84 -0.79
CA LEU A 177 17.55 22.66 0.13
C LEU A 177 17.73 23.83 1.11
N ARG A 178 17.64 25.08 0.64
CA ARG A 178 17.73 26.26 1.50
C ARG A 178 16.72 26.24 2.62
N ARG A 179 15.45 25.91 2.29
CA ARG A 179 14.37 25.78 3.28
C ARG A 179 14.60 24.62 4.23
N ALA A 180 15.12 23.48 3.73
CA ALA A 180 15.46 22.34 4.56
C ALA A 180 16.49 22.72 5.64
N ILE A 181 17.56 23.46 5.26
CA ILE A 181 18.57 23.94 6.20
C ILE A 181 17.95 24.88 7.24
N GLU A 182 17.12 25.84 6.81
CA GLU A 182 16.44 26.78 7.69
C GLU A 182 15.40 26.16 8.62
N SER A 183 14.86 24.99 8.25
CA SER A 183 13.82 24.25 9.02
C SER A 183 14.39 23.29 10.05
N ILE A 184 15.70 23.06 10.06
CA ILE A 184 16.33 22.16 11.04
C ILE A 184 16.47 22.91 12.36
N ASP A 185 15.73 22.43 13.37
CA ASP A 185 15.80 22.93 14.73
C ASP A 185 15.90 21.78 15.76
N THR A 186 16.28 22.11 16.97
CA THR A 186 16.42 21.13 18.04
C THR A 186 15.11 20.37 18.34
N PRO A 187 13.94 21.02 18.42
CA PRO A 187 12.67 20.32 18.63
C PRO A 187 12.35 19.30 17.55
N GLY A 188 12.51 19.65 16.27
CA GLY A 188 12.24 18.77 15.12
C GLY A 188 13.17 17.55 15.09
N VAL A 189 14.46 17.75 15.36
CA VAL A 189 15.43 16.65 15.46
C VAL A 189 15.08 15.74 16.65
N LEU A 190 14.79 16.31 17.83
CA LEU A 190 14.42 15.54 19.02
C LEU A 190 13.14 14.73 18.79
N GLN A 191 12.13 15.33 18.15
CA GLN A 191 10.89 14.62 17.81
C GLN A 191 11.20 13.45 16.87
N THR A 192 12.04 13.64 15.85
CA THR A 192 12.44 12.58 14.92
C THR A 192 13.15 11.43 15.64
N ILE A 193 14.10 11.73 16.55
CA ILE A 193 14.78 10.72 17.35
C ILE A 193 13.79 9.93 18.20
N ARG A 194 12.85 10.61 18.87
CA ARG A 194 11.83 9.94 19.72
C ARG A 194 10.93 9.01 18.90
N LEU A 195 10.45 9.46 17.75
CA LEU A 195 9.62 8.65 16.86
C LEU A 195 10.38 7.42 16.35
N THR A 196 11.64 7.60 15.97
CA THR A 196 12.51 6.50 15.52
C THR A 196 12.76 5.48 16.61
N HIS A 197 12.90 5.93 17.87
CA HIS A 197 13.16 5.04 19.01
C HIS A 197 11.92 4.21 19.39
N LEU A 198 10.72 4.72 19.16
CA LEU A 198 9.46 4.05 19.48
C LEU A 198 8.98 3.09 18.37
N ALA A 199 9.53 3.18 17.16
CA ALA A 199 9.18 2.33 16.02
C ALA A 199 10.07 1.08 15.95
#